data_c74beddf73d90fdfece4e907d46f9c2e
#
_entry.id   c74beddf73d90fdfece4e907d46f9c2e
#
_cell.length_a   1.000
_cell.length_b   1.000
_cell.length_c   1.000
_cell.angle_alpha   90.00
_cell.angle_beta   90.00
_cell.angle_gamma   90.00
#
_symmetry.space_group_name_H-M   'P 1'
#
loop_
_entity.id
_entity.type
_entity.pdbx_description
1 polymer ?
#
loop_
_entity_poly.entity_id
_entity_poly.type
_entity_poly.pdbx_seq_one_letter_code
_entity_poly.pdbx_strand_id
1 'polypeptide(L)'
;VESALPKVSSICYSVGEIRPIEALVALGMADQNTIESLAARGIQNFCEDCRPAHDMCTSCIAGTLAESGLQPADIGAVVLGHSMAKWDLKEEQAFLSALAAMGFSRSQIFGVSMQACTVANAALDLARLLVSSTSGPKNALVIIFGKDSEGNRLAPQAATLFSDGAVSCIVSPGSGTLEIVGAASLTDPALAALEWSEPNFPKYLVSGVMSLRKVCESVYAQGRISARDIAAVFATNGSSIYLQMIGSASGVADKQVYRENLPRYAHVYGCDNLIGMRDRMLAQDFKSGEYVISVAWAPNVASACLLRRV
;
A
#
# COMPACT_ATOMS: atom_id res chain seq x y z
N VAL A 1 -22.95 -20.54 12.05
CA VAL A 1 -21.93 -20.87 11.04
C VAL A 1 -20.97 -19.68 11.04
N GLU A 2 -19.72 -19.86 11.48
CA GLU A 2 -18.67 -18.84 11.31
C GLU A 2 -18.54 -18.58 9.81
N SER A 3 -18.81 -17.37 9.35
CA SER A 3 -18.63 -17.00 7.96
C SER A 3 -17.13 -17.06 7.64
N ALA A 4 -16.77 -17.68 6.52
CA ALA A 4 -15.38 -17.70 6.08
C ALA A 4 -14.84 -16.28 5.94
N LEU A 5 -13.63 -16.06 6.44
CA LEU A 5 -12.98 -14.74 6.34
C LEU A 5 -12.72 -14.38 4.87
N PRO A 6 -12.93 -13.11 4.48
CA PRO A 6 -12.56 -12.64 3.15
C PRO A 6 -11.08 -12.82 2.87
N LYS A 7 -10.76 -13.12 1.62
CA LYS A 7 -9.42 -13.45 1.16
C LYS A 7 -8.95 -12.52 0.05
N VAL A 8 -7.68 -12.18 0.08
CA VAL A 8 -6.97 -11.48 -1.00
C VAL A 8 -6.39 -12.50 -1.97
N SER A 9 -6.53 -12.23 -3.26
CA SER A 9 -5.93 -13.02 -4.35
C SER A 9 -5.51 -12.13 -5.51
N SER A 10 -4.74 -12.71 -6.44
CA SER A 10 -4.41 -12.10 -7.74
C SER A 10 -3.87 -10.68 -7.59
N ILE A 11 -2.86 -10.51 -6.73
CA ILE A 11 -2.19 -9.22 -6.58
C ILE A 11 -1.33 -8.98 -7.81
N CYS A 12 -1.65 -7.96 -8.60
CA CYS A 12 -0.85 -7.53 -9.75
C CYS A 12 -0.49 -6.07 -9.63
N TYR A 13 0.70 -5.69 -10.08
CA TYR A 13 1.16 -4.31 -10.03
C TYR A 13 1.82 -3.87 -11.34
N SER A 14 1.86 -2.57 -11.54
CA SER A 14 2.59 -1.88 -12.59
C SER A 14 3.36 -0.73 -11.95
N VAL A 15 4.67 -0.75 -12.07
CA VAL A 15 5.53 0.38 -11.69
C VAL A 15 6.05 1.06 -12.94
N GLY A 16 6.47 2.31 -12.82
CA GLY A 16 7.09 3.05 -13.90
C GLY A 16 8.44 2.49 -14.32
N GLU A 17 9.12 3.17 -15.22
CA GLU A 17 10.50 2.88 -15.60
C GLU A 17 11.41 3.00 -14.38
N ILE A 18 12.22 1.97 -14.13
CA ILE A 18 13.18 1.97 -13.03
C ILE A 18 14.38 2.83 -13.43
N ARG A 19 14.66 3.86 -12.68
CA ARG A 19 15.77 4.79 -12.90
C ARG A 19 16.68 4.84 -11.68
N PRO A 20 18.01 4.92 -11.86
CA PRO A 20 18.93 5.11 -10.73
C PRO A 20 18.74 6.49 -10.09
N ILE A 21 18.99 6.61 -8.77
CA ILE A 21 18.82 7.87 -8.05
C ILE A 21 19.71 9.01 -8.60
N GLU A 22 20.82 8.70 -9.23
CA GLU A 22 21.70 9.68 -9.88
C GLU A 22 20.99 10.44 -11.01
N ALA A 23 19.94 9.86 -11.61
CA ALA A 23 19.14 10.55 -12.61
C ALA A 23 18.44 11.81 -12.06
N LEU A 24 18.21 11.90 -10.74
CA LEU A 24 17.62 13.08 -10.09
C LEU A 24 18.49 14.33 -10.23
N VAL A 25 19.82 14.15 -10.32
CA VAL A 25 20.75 15.28 -10.56
C VAL A 25 20.55 15.85 -11.95
N ALA A 26 20.46 14.98 -12.97
CA ALA A 26 20.20 15.39 -14.35
C ALA A 26 18.82 16.05 -14.54
N LEU A 27 17.85 15.68 -13.69
CA LEU A 27 16.51 16.28 -13.66
C LEU A 27 16.48 17.60 -12.87
N GLY A 28 17.57 18.00 -12.21
CA GLY A 28 17.61 19.19 -11.33
C GLY A 28 16.80 19.06 -10.05
N MET A 29 16.47 17.82 -9.65
CA MET A 29 15.66 17.53 -8.44
C MET A 29 16.51 17.30 -7.19
N ALA A 30 17.79 16.97 -7.33
CA ALA A 30 18.69 16.66 -6.22
C ALA A 30 20.12 17.14 -6.53
N ASP A 31 20.88 17.41 -5.48
CA ASP A 31 22.34 17.57 -5.52
C ASP A 31 23.05 16.26 -5.11
N GLN A 32 24.37 16.22 -5.22
CA GLN A 32 25.17 15.05 -4.90
C GLN A 32 25.03 14.62 -3.42
N ASN A 33 24.91 15.57 -2.50
CA ASN A 33 24.73 15.28 -1.06
C ASN A 33 23.39 14.58 -0.81
N THR A 34 22.35 15.00 -1.52
CA THR A 34 21.03 14.36 -1.48
C THR A 34 21.10 12.90 -1.98
N ILE A 35 21.81 12.65 -3.08
CA ILE A 35 22.02 11.27 -3.60
C ILE A 35 22.74 10.40 -2.58
N GLU A 36 23.82 10.89 -1.98
CA GLU A 36 24.57 10.17 -0.94
C GLU A 36 23.67 9.87 0.28
N SER A 37 22.82 10.82 0.68
CA SER A 37 21.84 10.63 1.76
C SER A 37 20.81 9.56 1.44
N LEU A 38 20.26 9.55 0.22
CA LEU A 38 19.32 8.52 -0.23
C LEU A 38 19.97 7.13 -0.27
N ALA A 39 21.18 7.03 -0.83
CA ALA A 39 21.94 5.78 -0.88
C ALA A 39 22.22 5.22 0.53
N ALA A 40 22.64 6.08 1.47
CA ALA A 40 22.87 5.71 2.88
C ALA A 40 21.59 5.21 3.57
N ARG A 41 20.42 5.60 3.08
CA ARG A 41 19.08 5.15 3.56
C ARG A 41 18.58 3.89 2.86
N GLY A 42 19.38 3.28 1.97
CA GLY A 42 19.07 2.04 1.26
C GLY A 42 18.30 2.22 -0.05
N ILE A 43 18.16 3.46 -0.53
CA ILE A 43 17.46 3.79 -1.78
C ILE A 43 18.49 3.86 -2.91
N GLN A 44 18.30 3.07 -3.99
CA GLN A 44 19.21 3.02 -5.13
C GLN A 44 18.52 3.40 -6.44
N ASN A 45 17.23 3.12 -6.55
CA ASN A 45 16.45 3.41 -7.74
C ASN A 45 15.09 4.00 -7.35
N PHE A 46 14.41 4.58 -8.33
CA PHE A 46 13.01 5.01 -8.23
C PHE A 46 12.28 4.67 -9.54
N CYS A 47 10.96 4.72 -9.49
CA CYS A 47 10.14 4.46 -10.66
C CYS A 47 9.47 5.74 -11.14
N GLU A 48 9.52 5.99 -12.46
CA GLU A 48 8.89 7.12 -13.11
C GLU A 48 7.96 6.63 -14.23
N ASP A 49 6.69 7.05 -14.19
CA ASP A 49 5.71 6.69 -15.21
C ASP A 49 5.18 7.94 -15.90
N CYS A 50 5.41 8.08 -17.19
CA CYS A 50 4.91 9.20 -17.99
C CYS A 50 3.43 9.07 -18.36
N ARG A 51 2.85 7.86 -18.21
CA ARG A 51 1.43 7.61 -18.53
C ARG A 51 0.50 8.31 -17.54
N PRO A 52 -0.73 8.63 -17.91
CA PRO A 52 -1.77 9.04 -16.97
C PRO A 52 -2.00 7.98 -15.88
N ALA A 53 -2.47 8.40 -14.69
CA ALA A 53 -2.69 7.51 -13.56
C ALA A 53 -3.68 6.37 -13.89
N HIS A 54 -4.74 6.65 -14.66
CA HIS A 54 -5.71 5.64 -15.06
C HIS A 54 -5.11 4.54 -15.96
N ASP A 55 -4.10 4.84 -16.81
CA ASP A 55 -3.42 3.84 -17.63
C ASP A 55 -2.53 2.90 -16.80
N MET A 56 -1.90 3.41 -15.75
CA MET A 56 -1.18 2.57 -14.77
C MET A 56 -2.16 1.62 -14.08
N CYS A 57 -3.31 2.13 -13.65
CA CYS A 57 -4.37 1.34 -13.02
C CYS A 57 -4.92 0.25 -13.96
N THR A 58 -5.24 0.59 -15.20
CA THR A 58 -5.78 -0.40 -16.16
C THR A 58 -4.79 -1.52 -16.44
N SER A 59 -3.48 -1.22 -16.46
CA SER A 59 -2.44 -2.24 -16.62
C SER A 59 -2.44 -3.28 -15.49
N CYS A 60 -2.50 -2.83 -14.22
CA CYS A 60 -2.55 -3.78 -13.11
C CYS A 60 -3.90 -4.49 -13.00
N ILE A 61 -5.03 -3.83 -13.28
CA ILE A 61 -6.37 -4.44 -13.31
C ILE A 61 -6.43 -5.58 -14.33
N ALA A 62 -5.93 -5.36 -15.55
CA ALA A 62 -5.89 -6.40 -16.58
C ALA A 62 -5.13 -7.65 -16.11
N GLY A 63 -3.98 -7.47 -15.45
CA GLY A 63 -3.23 -8.57 -14.84
C GLY A 63 -4.02 -9.29 -13.74
N THR A 64 -4.67 -8.54 -12.85
CA THR A 64 -5.50 -9.09 -11.77
C THR A 64 -6.68 -9.90 -12.29
N LEU A 65 -7.39 -9.40 -13.30
CA LEU A 65 -8.51 -10.14 -13.92
C LEU A 65 -8.02 -11.40 -14.63
N ALA A 66 -6.91 -11.31 -15.37
CA ALA A 66 -6.33 -12.48 -16.05
C ALA A 66 -5.89 -13.56 -15.05
N GLU A 67 -5.25 -13.19 -13.93
CA GLU A 67 -4.81 -14.15 -12.92
C GLU A 67 -5.97 -14.74 -12.11
N SER A 68 -7.00 -13.94 -11.81
CA SER A 68 -8.17 -14.42 -11.07
C SER A 68 -9.14 -15.25 -11.92
N GLY A 69 -9.08 -15.14 -13.24
CA GLY A 69 -10.07 -15.70 -14.16
C GLY A 69 -11.44 -15.01 -14.13
N LEU A 70 -11.57 -13.90 -13.38
CA LEU A 70 -12.83 -13.15 -13.29
C LEU A 70 -12.98 -12.20 -14.48
N GLN A 71 -14.24 -12.00 -14.87
CA GLN A 71 -14.60 -10.96 -15.84
C GLN A 71 -15.00 -9.66 -15.10
N PRO A 72 -14.92 -8.49 -15.73
CA PRO A 72 -15.40 -7.24 -15.12
C PRO A 72 -16.83 -7.30 -14.58
N ALA A 73 -17.70 -8.10 -15.22
CA ALA A 73 -19.08 -8.32 -14.78
C ALA A 73 -19.20 -9.11 -13.45
N ASP A 74 -18.16 -9.85 -13.06
CA ASP A 74 -18.10 -10.61 -11.80
C ASP A 74 -17.70 -9.74 -10.60
N ILE A 75 -17.25 -8.50 -10.87
CA ILE A 75 -16.81 -7.54 -9.86
C ILE A 75 -18.00 -6.67 -9.44
N GLY A 76 -18.50 -6.87 -8.24
CA GLY A 76 -19.63 -6.09 -7.72
C GLY A 76 -19.23 -4.78 -7.03
N ALA A 77 -17.97 -4.65 -6.60
CA ALA A 77 -17.43 -3.40 -6.07
C ALA A 77 -16.01 -3.13 -6.56
N VAL A 78 -15.69 -1.86 -6.77
CA VAL A 78 -14.33 -1.35 -6.99
C VAL A 78 -14.00 -0.40 -5.85
N VAL A 79 -12.89 -0.65 -5.16
CA VAL A 79 -12.38 0.20 -4.09
C VAL A 79 -11.08 0.83 -4.56
N LEU A 80 -11.13 2.13 -4.83
CA LEU A 80 -10.01 2.92 -5.31
C LEU A 80 -9.37 3.70 -4.18
N GLY A 81 -8.07 3.51 -3.97
CA GLY A 81 -7.27 4.32 -3.07
C GLY A 81 -6.13 5.00 -3.82
N HIS A 82 -5.84 6.24 -3.50
CA HIS A 82 -4.73 6.96 -4.12
C HIS A 82 -3.97 7.83 -3.12
N SER A 83 -2.72 8.12 -3.47
CA SER A 83 -1.83 9.02 -2.73
C SER A 83 -1.30 10.13 -3.64
N MET A 84 -2.15 10.69 -4.50
CA MET A 84 -1.82 11.84 -5.34
C MET A 84 -2.10 13.15 -4.61
N ALA A 85 -1.26 14.15 -4.84
CA ALA A 85 -1.46 15.50 -4.33
C ALA A 85 -2.71 16.16 -4.93
N LYS A 86 -2.99 15.89 -6.22
CA LYS A 86 -4.19 16.36 -6.93
C LYS A 86 -4.96 15.17 -7.49
N TRP A 87 -6.21 15.08 -7.07
CA TRP A 87 -7.22 14.21 -7.65
C TRP A 87 -8.49 15.04 -7.83
N ASP A 88 -8.73 15.44 -9.06
CA ASP A 88 -9.86 16.29 -9.40
C ASP A 88 -10.91 15.54 -10.23
N LEU A 89 -12.00 16.20 -10.56
CA LEU A 89 -13.10 15.62 -11.32
C LEU A 89 -12.66 15.11 -12.70
N LYS A 90 -11.65 15.72 -13.32
CA LYS A 90 -11.14 15.29 -14.63
C LYS A 90 -10.43 13.94 -14.52
N GLU A 91 -9.58 13.76 -13.50
CA GLU A 91 -8.92 12.49 -13.23
C GLU A 91 -9.94 11.40 -12.87
N GLU A 92 -10.95 11.74 -12.06
CA GLU A 92 -12.04 10.84 -11.72
C GLU A 92 -12.82 10.39 -12.96
N GLN A 93 -13.20 11.31 -13.84
CA GLN A 93 -13.90 11.00 -15.09
C GLN A 93 -13.04 10.13 -16.03
N ALA A 94 -11.73 10.42 -16.14
CA ALA A 94 -10.82 9.62 -16.95
C ALA A 94 -10.73 8.17 -16.42
N PHE A 95 -10.61 7.99 -15.11
CA PHE A 95 -10.59 6.69 -14.48
C PHE A 95 -11.90 5.92 -14.67
N LEU A 96 -13.05 6.56 -14.46
CA LEU A 96 -14.37 5.95 -14.69
C LEU A 96 -14.57 5.54 -16.15
N SER A 97 -14.11 6.38 -17.09
CA SER A 97 -14.13 6.05 -18.53
C SER A 97 -13.25 4.87 -18.86
N ALA A 98 -12.07 4.77 -18.25
CA ALA A 98 -11.18 3.63 -18.41
C ALA A 98 -11.80 2.33 -17.88
N LEU A 99 -12.44 2.35 -16.71
CA LEU A 99 -13.16 1.19 -16.18
C LEU A 99 -14.32 0.78 -17.10
N ALA A 100 -15.09 1.75 -17.61
CA ALA A 100 -16.19 1.47 -18.55
C ALA A 100 -15.67 0.80 -19.84
N ALA A 101 -14.54 1.27 -20.38
CA ALA A 101 -13.87 0.69 -21.54
C ALA A 101 -13.39 -0.75 -21.30
N MET A 102 -13.03 -1.08 -20.04
CA MET A 102 -12.67 -2.45 -19.63
C MET A 102 -13.91 -3.36 -19.39
N GLY A 103 -15.14 -2.83 -19.47
CA GLY A 103 -16.37 -3.59 -19.31
C GLY A 103 -17.00 -3.57 -17.91
N PHE A 104 -16.50 -2.74 -17.00
CA PHE A 104 -17.13 -2.52 -15.68
C PHE A 104 -18.42 -1.70 -15.85
N SER A 105 -19.58 -2.34 -15.80
CA SER A 105 -20.87 -1.68 -16.10
C SER A 105 -21.85 -1.67 -14.91
N ARG A 106 -21.58 -2.43 -13.86
CA ARG A 106 -22.50 -2.62 -12.72
C ARG A 106 -21.82 -2.59 -11.35
N SER A 107 -20.53 -2.32 -11.30
CA SER A 107 -19.80 -2.26 -10.04
C SER A 107 -20.13 -0.98 -9.27
N GLN A 108 -20.30 -1.10 -7.96
CA GLN A 108 -20.28 0.06 -7.07
C GLN A 108 -18.84 0.54 -6.93
N ILE A 109 -18.60 1.84 -7.05
CA ILE A 109 -17.25 2.40 -6.99
C ILE A 109 -17.11 3.25 -5.72
N PHE A 110 -16.11 2.95 -4.93
CA PHE A 110 -15.80 3.63 -3.67
C PHE A 110 -14.40 4.24 -3.75
N GLY A 111 -14.28 5.52 -3.40
CA GLY A 111 -12.99 6.18 -3.22
C GLY A 111 -12.56 6.16 -1.74
N VAL A 112 -11.31 5.81 -1.48
CA VAL A 112 -10.67 5.91 -0.16
C VAL A 112 -9.69 7.06 -0.18
N SER A 113 -9.91 8.06 0.65
CA SER A 113 -9.09 9.27 0.75
C SER A 113 -8.66 9.55 2.20
N MET A 114 -7.84 10.58 2.40
CA MET A 114 -7.35 11.03 3.72
C MET A 114 -6.50 9.97 4.47
N GLN A 115 -5.98 8.99 3.75
CA GLN A 115 -5.19 7.89 4.31
C GLN A 115 -3.70 7.97 3.91
N ALA A 116 -3.30 8.92 3.07
CA ALA A 116 -1.95 9.04 2.56
C ALA A 116 -1.36 7.67 2.16
N CYS A 117 -0.12 7.35 2.56
CA CYS A 117 0.53 6.08 2.21
C CYS A 117 -0.06 4.85 2.93
N THR A 118 -1.06 5.01 3.83
CA THR A 118 -1.73 3.89 4.51
C THR A 118 -2.98 3.41 3.76
N VAL A 119 -3.30 4.01 2.63
CA VAL A 119 -4.54 3.81 1.86
C VAL A 119 -4.81 2.35 1.47
N ALA A 120 -3.77 1.53 1.25
CA ALA A 120 -3.96 0.11 0.91
C ALA A 120 -4.66 -0.66 2.03
N ASN A 121 -4.24 -0.48 3.29
CA ASN A 121 -4.86 -1.18 4.41
C ASN A 121 -6.31 -0.74 4.62
N ALA A 122 -6.60 0.56 4.46
CA ALA A 122 -7.97 1.08 4.54
C ALA A 122 -8.85 0.55 3.40
N ALA A 123 -8.33 0.46 2.19
CA ALA A 123 -9.05 -0.09 1.05
C ALA A 123 -9.31 -1.60 1.18
N LEU A 124 -8.34 -2.37 1.70
CA LEU A 124 -8.52 -3.79 2.01
C LEU A 124 -9.59 -4.00 3.08
N ASP A 125 -9.60 -3.17 4.14
CA ASP A 125 -10.61 -3.26 5.19
C ASP A 125 -12.01 -2.91 4.68
N LEU A 126 -12.14 -1.84 3.87
CA LEU A 126 -13.42 -1.51 3.22
C LEU A 126 -13.89 -2.65 2.32
N ALA A 127 -13.03 -3.19 1.47
CA ALA A 127 -13.37 -4.31 0.60
C ALA A 127 -13.80 -5.55 1.41
N ARG A 128 -13.08 -5.86 2.51
CA ARG A 128 -13.44 -6.93 3.46
C ARG A 128 -14.84 -6.74 4.01
N LEU A 129 -15.18 -5.54 4.47
CA LEU A 129 -16.52 -5.23 5.00
C LEU A 129 -17.61 -5.37 3.94
N LEU A 130 -17.36 -4.87 2.72
CA LEU A 130 -18.31 -4.97 1.61
C LEU A 130 -18.65 -6.42 1.26
N VAL A 131 -17.63 -7.26 1.08
CA VAL A 131 -17.84 -8.67 0.69
C VAL A 131 -18.33 -9.55 1.86
N SER A 132 -18.18 -9.10 3.11
CA SER A 132 -18.72 -9.80 4.28
C SER A 132 -20.19 -9.52 4.51
N SER A 133 -20.77 -8.52 3.87
CA SER A 133 -22.18 -8.18 4.02
C SER A 133 -23.05 -9.24 3.35
N THR A 134 -24.17 -9.63 3.98
CA THR A 134 -25.11 -10.63 3.44
C THR A 134 -25.72 -10.24 2.11
N SER A 135 -25.84 -8.96 1.82
CA SER A 135 -26.30 -8.40 0.53
C SER A 135 -25.15 -7.77 -0.28
N GLY A 136 -23.92 -7.96 0.15
CA GLY A 136 -22.75 -7.36 -0.47
C GLY A 136 -22.30 -8.07 -1.75
N PRO A 137 -21.34 -7.48 -2.46
CA PRO A 137 -20.76 -8.06 -3.65
C PRO A 137 -19.98 -9.35 -3.31
N LYS A 138 -19.96 -10.30 -4.25
CA LYS A 138 -19.14 -11.52 -4.09
C LYS A 138 -17.66 -11.25 -4.26
N ASN A 139 -17.31 -10.31 -5.13
CA ASN A 139 -15.93 -9.93 -5.39
C ASN A 139 -15.81 -8.41 -5.38
N ALA A 140 -14.78 -7.92 -4.70
CA ALA A 140 -14.35 -6.53 -4.75
C ALA A 140 -12.95 -6.46 -5.37
N LEU A 141 -12.77 -5.55 -6.33
CA LEU A 141 -11.48 -5.17 -6.88
C LEU A 141 -10.92 -4.00 -6.09
N VAL A 142 -9.79 -4.20 -5.44
CA VAL A 142 -9.05 -3.13 -4.78
C VAL A 142 -7.98 -2.61 -5.72
N ILE A 143 -7.88 -1.30 -5.88
CA ILE A 143 -6.91 -0.63 -6.73
C ILE A 143 -6.26 0.47 -5.91
N ILE A 144 -4.94 0.43 -5.82
CA ILE A 144 -4.14 1.48 -5.16
C ILE A 144 -3.15 2.03 -6.17
N PHE A 145 -2.98 3.34 -6.18
CA PHE A 145 -1.93 3.96 -6.97
C PHE A 145 -1.35 5.19 -6.28
N GLY A 146 -0.13 5.49 -6.64
CA GLY A 146 0.53 6.73 -6.29
C GLY A 146 1.33 7.25 -7.48
N LYS A 147 1.27 8.55 -7.70
CA LYS A 147 1.96 9.21 -8.79
C LYS A 147 2.38 10.61 -8.37
N ASP A 148 3.62 10.95 -8.67
CA ASP A 148 4.08 12.33 -8.56
C ASP A 148 3.60 13.13 -9.78
N SER A 149 2.65 14.03 -9.57
CA SER A 149 2.11 14.92 -10.60
C SER A 149 2.71 16.32 -10.57
N GLU A 150 3.55 16.63 -9.58
CA GLU A 150 4.06 18.00 -9.33
C GLU A 150 5.58 18.10 -9.38
N GLY A 151 6.31 17.01 -9.65
CA GLY A 151 7.78 16.99 -9.62
C GLY A 151 8.36 17.03 -8.20
N ASN A 152 7.60 16.59 -7.21
CA ASN A 152 7.94 16.65 -5.78
C ASN A 152 8.27 15.26 -5.22
N ARG A 153 9.20 14.54 -5.87
CA ARG A 153 9.54 13.16 -5.49
C ARG A 153 10.28 13.04 -4.17
N LEU A 154 10.88 14.11 -3.68
CA LEU A 154 11.66 14.08 -2.44
C LEU A 154 10.82 14.51 -1.25
N ALA A 155 10.72 13.67 -0.24
CA ALA A 155 10.23 14.12 1.06
C ALA A 155 11.23 15.09 1.70
N PRO A 156 10.79 15.95 2.63
CA PRO A 156 11.69 16.85 3.35
C PRO A 156 12.93 16.13 3.89
N GLN A 157 14.09 16.76 3.77
CA GLN A 157 15.40 16.23 4.19
C GLN A 157 15.78 14.90 3.53
N ALA A 158 15.29 14.65 2.31
CA ALA A 158 15.47 13.37 1.62
C ALA A 158 15.12 12.16 2.51
N ALA A 159 14.09 12.30 3.34
CA ALA A 159 13.66 11.23 4.25
C ALA A 159 13.18 9.99 3.50
N THR A 160 12.62 10.18 2.31
CA THR A 160 12.26 9.15 1.35
C THR A 160 12.24 9.71 -0.08
N LEU A 161 12.22 8.83 -1.07
CA LEU A 161 12.05 9.15 -2.49
C LEU A 161 10.78 8.45 -2.98
N PHE A 162 9.86 9.22 -3.57
CA PHE A 162 8.60 8.72 -4.10
C PHE A 162 8.74 8.18 -5.52
N SER A 163 8.03 7.09 -5.78
CA SER A 163 7.97 6.38 -7.07
C SER A 163 6.55 6.22 -7.57
N ASP A 164 6.37 6.25 -8.88
CA ASP A 164 5.08 6.03 -9.51
C ASP A 164 4.76 4.54 -9.61
N GLY A 165 3.52 4.17 -9.31
CA GLY A 165 3.06 2.80 -9.47
C GLY A 165 1.60 2.61 -9.10
N ALA A 166 1.06 1.48 -9.53
CA ALA A 166 -0.28 1.02 -9.19
C ALA A 166 -0.26 -0.47 -8.85
N VAL A 167 -1.14 -0.89 -7.99
CA VAL A 167 -1.36 -2.30 -7.63
C VAL A 167 -2.85 -2.57 -7.52
N SER A 168 -3.28 -3.75 -7.92
CA SER A 168 -4.65 -4.20 -7.73
C SER A 168 -4.70 -5.64 -7.22
N CYS A 169 -5.80 -5.99 -6.56
CA CYS A 169 -6.06 -7.34 -6.09
C CYS A 169 -7.57 -7.60 -5.97
N ILE A 170 -7.95 -8.87 -5.88
CA ILE A 170 -9.32 -9.28 -5.60
C ILE A 170 -9.48 -9.56 -4.10
N VAL A 171 -10.59 -9.12 -3.54
CA VAL A 171 -11.05 -9.51 -2.21
C VAL A 171 -12.39 -10.24 -2.37
N SER A 172 -12.46 -11.48 -1.87
CA SER A 172 -13.68 -12.32 -1.98
C SER A 172 -13.84 -13.22 -0.73
N PRO A 173 -15.07 -13.67 -0.41
CA PRO A 173 -15.29 -14.55 0.75
C PRO A 173 -14.87 -16.01 0.51
N GLY A 174 -14.72 -16.45 -0.75
CA GLY A 174 -14.55 -17.87 -1.07
C GLY A 174 -13.14 -18.28 -1.47
N SER A 175 -12.52 -17.54 -2.36
CA SER A 175 -11.23 -17.89 -2.98
C SER A 175 -10.15 -16.86 -2.68
N GLY A 176 -8.94 -17.31 -2.45
CA GLY A 176 -7.81 -16.42 -2.22
C GLY A 176 -6.68 -17.12 -1.48
N THR A 177 -5.56 -16.44 -1.39
CA THR A 177 -4.31 -16.97 -0.81
C THR A 177 -3.97 -16.38 0.55
N LEU A 178 -4.55 -15.21 0.88
CA LEU A 178 -4.34 -14.52 2.14
C LEU A 178 -5.69 -14.14 2.77
N GLU A 179 -6.07 -14.74 3.88
CA GLU A 179 -7.25 -14.33 4.64
C GLU A 179 -7.01 -13.01 5.37
N ILE A 180 -7.96 -12.08 5.29
CA ILE A 180 -7.93 -10.85 6.07
C ILE A 180 -8.50 -11.15 7.46
N VAL A 181 -7.62 -11.30 8.44
CA VAL A 181 -7.98 -11.67 9.82
C VAL A 181 -8.45 -10.46 10.62
N GLY A 182 -7.81 -9.30 10.40
CA GLY A 182 -8.17 -8.06 11.08
C GLY A 182 -7.51 -6.85 10.45
N ALA A 183 -8.09 -5.68 10.71
CA ALA A 183 -7.54 -4.41 10.27
C ALA A 183 -7.76 -3.34 11.36
N ALA A 184 -6.85 -2.36 11.41
CA ALA A 184 -6.93 -1.22 12.29
C ALA A 184 -6.28 0.00 11.63
N SER A 185 -6.88 1.16 11.86
CA SER A 185 -6.34 2.45 11.41
C SER A 185 -6.53 3.49 12.53
N LEU A 186 -5.55 4.38 12.66
CA LEU A 186 -5.57 5.47 13.62
C LEU A 186 -5.08 6.75 12.93
N THR A 187 -5.92 7.76 12.91
CA THR A 187 -5.57 9.09 12.39
C THR A 187 -5.49 10.08 13.56
N ASP A 188 -4.44 10.89 13.58
CA ASP A 188 -4.30 12.02 14.49
C ASP A 188 -4.49 13.34 13.71
N PRO A 189 -5.69 13.94 13.72
CA PRO A 189 -5.97 15.17 13.00
C PRO A 189 -5.13 16.37 13.49
N ALA A 190 -4.68 16.35 14.74
CA ALA A 190 -3.85 17.43 15.29
C ALA A 190 -2.48 17.49 14.62
N LEU A 191 -1.94 16.37 14.19
CA LEU A 191 -0.69 16.32 13.43
C LEU A 191 -0.86 16.87 12.01
N ALA A 192 -2.02 16.69 11.38
CA ALA A 192 -2.28 17.20 10.04
C ALA A 192 -2.27 18.73 9.98
N ALA A 193 -2.51 19.41 11.11
CA ALA A 193 -2.44 20.87 11.24
C ALA A 193 -1.01 21.39 11.42
N LEU A 194 -0.03 20.53 11.64
CA LEU A 194 1.37 20.91 11.75
C LEU A 194 2.01 20.93 10.36
N GLU A 195 2.85 21.94 10.12
CA GLU A 195 3.71 21.92 8.94
C GLU A 195 4.72 20.77 9.04
N TRP A 196 4.91 20.05 7.94
CA TRP A 196 5.95 19.03 7.83
C TRP A 196 7.32 19.70 7.73
N SER A 197 7.87 20.08 8.88
CA SER A 197 9.12 20.82 9.01
C SER A 197 10.01 20.21 10.09
N GLU A 198 11.31 20.56 10.07
CA GLU A 198 12.29 20.08 11.08
C GLU A 198 11.82 20.23 12.53
N PRO A 199 11.28 21.38 12.97
CA PRO A 199 10.87 21.55 14.36
C PRO A 199 9.74 20.59 14.79
N ASN A 200 8.93 20.12 13.85
CA ASN A 200 7.80 19.22 14.12
C ASN A 200 8.15 17.74 13.96
N PHE A 201 9.26 17.41 13.29
CA PHE A 201 9.64 16.03 12.98
C PHE A 201 9.70 15.10 14.20
N PRO A 202 10.24 15.49 15.37
CA PRO A 202 10.19 14.66 16.56
C PRO A 202 8.77 14.33 17.04
N LYS A 203 7.82 15.25 16.88
CA LYS A 203 6.41 15.02 17.24
C LYS A 203 5.78 13.97 16.33
N TYR A 204 6.04 14.06 15.01
CA TYR A 204 5.58 13.05 14.06
C TYR A 204 6.15 11.66 14.37
N LEU A 205 7.46 11.58 14.67
CA LEU A 205 8.08 10.29 14.99
C LEU A 205 7.50 9.67 16.25
N VAL A 206 7.39 10.42 17.34
CA VAL A 206 6.86 9.90 18.61
C VAL A 206 5.41 9.47 18.46
N SER A 207 4.55 10.32 17.89
CA SER A 207 3.15 9.98 17.65
C SER A 207 3.01 8.82 16.70
N GLY A 208 3.82 8.79 15.62
CA GLY A 208 3.85 7.71 14.64
C GLY A 208 4.17 6.35 15.26
N VAL A 209 5.24 6.25 16.04
CA VAL A 209 5.63 5.00 16.74
C VAL A 209 4.53 4.53 17.69
N MET A 210 3.92 5.45 18.45
CA MET A 210 2.82 5.11 19.36
C MET A 210 1.58 4.63 18.59
N SER A 211 1.25 5.29 17.49
CA SER A 211 0.11 4.92 16.63
C SER A 211 0.33 3.58 15.96
N LEU A 212 1.53 3.34 15.41
CA LEU A 212 1.93 2.05 14.83
C LEU A 212 1.79 0.90 15.84
N ARG A 213 2.29 1.09 17.06
CA ARG A 213 2.16 0.08 18.12
C ARG A 213 0.70 -0.23 18.41
N LYS A 214 -0.14 0.78 18.59
CA LYS A 214 -1.57 0.61 18.87
C LYS A 214 -2.31 -0.14 17.76
N VAL A 215 -2.06 0.18 16.49
CA VAL A 215 -2.74 -0.52 15.38
C VAL A 215 -2.25 -1.96 15.26
N CYS A 216 -0.96 -2.24 15.49
CA CYS A 216 -0.43 -3.60 15.53
C CYS A 216 -1.02 -4.41 16.68
N GLU A 217 -1.04 -3.88 17.90
CA GLU A 217 -1.67 -4.51 19.07
C GLU A 217 -3.15 -4.82 18.81
N SER A 218 -3.88 -3.89 18.18
CA SER A 218 -5.28 -4.07 17.83
C SER A 218 -5.50 -5.25 16.88
N VAL A 219 -4.72 -5.38 15.81
CA VAL A 219 -4.89 -6.49 14.86
C VAL A 219 -4.40 -7.82 15.43
N TYR A 220 -3.39 -7.83 16.30
CA TYR A 220 -2.97 -9.03 17.03
C TYR A 220 -4.08 -9.53 17.95
N ALA A 221 -4.75 -8.63 18.68
CA ALA A 221 -5.88 -8.98 19.51
C ALA A 221 -7.06 -9.55 18.70
N GLN A 222 -7.38 -8.98 17.53
CA GLN A 222 -8.39 -9.49 16.59
C GLN A 222 -8.04 -10.91 16.13
N GLY A 223 -6.78 -11.17 15.78
CA GLY A 223 -6.30 -12.49 15.37
C GLY A 223 -6.06 -13.47 16.52
N ARG A 224 -6.13 -13.02 17.79
CA ARG A 224 -5.76 -13.80 18.99
C ARG A 224 -4.35 -14.36 18.90
N ILE A 225 -3.43 -13.56 18.41
CA ILE A 225 -2.00 -13.91 18.22
C ILE A 225 -1.10 -12.88 18.91
N SER A 226 0.20 -13.12 18.84
CA SER A 226 1.23 -12.19 19.29
C SER A 226 2.21 -11.84 18.16
N ALA A 227 3.06 -10.84 18.35
CA ALA A 227 4.10 -10.47 17.38
C ALA A 227 5.05 -11.65 17.04
N ARG A 228 5.19 -12.64 17.93
CA ARG A 228 6.03 -13.82 17.71
C ARG A 228 5.48 -14.76 16.63
N ASP A 229 4.19 -14.69 16.38
CA ASP A 229 3.49 -15.54 15.41
C ASP A 229 3.56 -14.95 13.99
N ILE A 230 4.12 -13.74 13.82
CA ILE A 230 4.25 -13.07 12.54
C ILE A 230 5.46 -13.61 11.77
N ALA A 231 5.22 -14.14 10.58
CA ALA A 231 6.27 -14.62 9.69
C ALA A 231 6.96 -13.50 8.92
N ALA A 232 6.20 -12.48 8.49
CA ALA A 232 6.73 -11.33 7.75
C ALA A 232 5.93 -10.05 7.97
N VAL A 233 6.62 -8.92 7.90
CA VAL A 233 6.04 -7.56 7.90
C VAL A 233 6.27 -6.93 6.54
N PHE A 234 5.19 -6.50 5.89
CA PHE A 234 5.21 -5.67 4.70
C PHE A 234 4.90 -4.24 5.09
N ALA A 235 5.78 -3.34 4.79
CA ALA A 235 5.72 -1.99 5.33
C ALA A 235 5.90 -0.92 4.25
N THR A 236 5.50 0.29 4.58
CA THR A 236 5.81 1.49 3.80
C THR A 236 7.33 1.60 3.61
N ASN A 237 7.80 1.62 2.36
CA ASN A 237 9.22 1.65 1.98
C ASN A 237 9.82 3.06 2.07
N GLY A 238 9.60 3.78 3.17
CA GLY A 238 10.11 5.15 3.30
C GLY A 238 11.64 5.23 3.26
N SER A 239 12.32 4.39 4.03
CA SER A 239 13.78 4.24 4.07
C SER A 239 14.14 3.06 4.98
N SER A 240 15.42 2.66 5.02
CA SER A 240 15.90 1.62 5.95
C SER A 240 15.60 1.96 7.41
N ILE A 241 15.70 3.23 7.79
CA ILE A 241 15.39 3.73 9.14
C ILE A 241 13.88 3.58 9.43
N TYR A 242 13.02 3.93 8.46
CA TYR A 242 11.56 3.76 8.58
C TYR A 242 11.18 2.29 8.76
N LEU A 243 11.77 1.41 7.96
CA LEU A 243 11.53 -0.04 8.05
C LEU A 243 11.95 -0.59 9.41
N GLN A 244 13.09 -0.14 9.95
CA GLN A 244 13.54 -0.51 11.30
C GLN A 244 12.59 -0.01 12.39
N MET A 245 12.11 1.22 12.27
CA MET A 245 11.15 1.83 13.19
C MET A 245 9.81 1.04 13.18
N ILE A 246 9.30 0.70 12.00
CA ILE A 246 8.05 -0.06 11.84
C ILE A 246 8.22 -1.47 12.45
N GLY A 247 9.33 -2.15 12.18
CA GLY A 247 9.63 -3.46 12.78
C GLY A 247 9.64 -3.41 14.30
N SER A 248 10.33 -2.42 14.87
CA SER A 248 10.37 -2.21 16.32
C SER A 248 8.99 -1.89 16.91
N ALA A 249 8.20 -1.03 16.26
CA ALA A 249 6.85 -0.69 16.72
C ALA A 249 5.89 -1.87 16.65
N SER A 250 6.05 -2.74 15.65
CA SER A 250 5.26 -3.96 15.47
C SER A 250 5.64 -5.08 16.46
N GLY A 251 6.77 -4.94 17.16
CA GLY A 251 7.27 -5.93 18.11
C GLY A 251 7.85 -7.19 17.47
N VAL A 252 8.19 -7.15 16.18
CA VAL A 252 8.77 -8.26 15.43
C VAL A 252 10.31 -8.15 15.33
N ALA A 253 10.99 -9.23 15.03
CA ALA A 253 12.42 -9.20 14.79
C ALA A 253 12.73 -8.53 13.43
N ASP A 254 13.84 -7.80 13.35
CA ASP A 254 14.25 -7.03 12.17
C ASP A 254 14.31 -7.86 10.87
N LYS A 255 14.71 -9.13 10.97
CA LYS A 255 14.77 -10.10 9.86
C LYS A 255 13.41 -10.46 9.25
N GLN A 256 12.30 -10.17 9.95
CA GLN A 256 10.94 -10.42 9.47
C GLN A 256 10.40 -9.25 8.65
N VAL A 257 11.06 -8.09 8.67
CA VAL A 257 10.66 -6.92 7.88
C VAL A 257 11.17 -7.08 6.46
N TYR A 258 10.25 -7.14 5.49
CA TYR A 258 10.57 -7.23 4.07
C TYR A 258 11.20 -5.92 3.58
N ARG A 259 12.38 -6.01 2.93
CA ARG A 259 13.18 -4.83 2.54
C ARG A 259 13.64 -4.84 1.08
N GLU A 260 13.39 -5.94 0.37
CA GLU A 260 13.98 -6.18 -0.95
C GLU A 260 13.55 -5.16 -2.01
N ASN A 261 12.37 -4.55 -1.82
CA ASN A 261 11.83 -3.57 -2.76
C ASN A 261 12.34 -2.14 -2.51
N LEU A 262 12.88 -1.83 -1.33
CA LEU A 262 13.40 -0.49 -1.04
C LEU A 262 14.51 -0.06 -2.01
N PRO A 263 15.58 -0.84 -2.28
CA PRO A 263 16.60 -0.44 -3.26
C PRO A 263 16.11 -0.48 -4.70
N ARG A 264 15.06 -1.25 -5.00
CA ARG A 264 14.54 -1.43 -6.37
C ARG A 264 13.59 -0.34 -6.80
N TYR A 265 12.67 0.03 -5.92
CA TYR A 265 11.52 0.87 -6.25
C TYR A 265 11.38 2.11 -5.37
N ALA A 266 12.21 2.29 -4.34
CA ALA A 266 12.00 3.30 -3.30
C ALA A 266 10.57 3.20 -2.71
N HIS A 267 9.89 4.33 -2.48
CA HIS A 267 8.55 4.37 -1.89
C HIS A 267 7.47 4.55 -2.96
N VAL A 268 6.78 3.47 -3.31
CA VAL A 268 5.66 3.48 -4.26
C VAL A 268 4.34 3.85 -3.54
N TYR A 269 4.38 4.88 -2.72
CA TYR A 269 3.23 5.36 -1.94
C TYR A 269 2.49 4.21 -1.21
N GLY A 270 1.16 4.20 -1.27
CA GLY A 270 0.34 3.15 -0.67
C GLY A 270 0.47 1.76 -1.31
N CYS A 271 1.20 1.60 -2.40
CA CYS A 271 1.36 0.32 -3.10
C CYS A 271 2.38 -0.63 -2.48
N ASP A 272 3.36 -0.10 -1.74
CA ASP A 272 4.53 -0.85 -1.23
C ASP A 272 4.19 -2.20 -0.62
N ASN A 273 3.21 -2.22 0.26
CA ASN A 273 2.86 -3.40 1.04
C ASN A 273 2.35 -4.54 0.15
N LEU A 274 1.45 -4.22 -0.78
CA LEU A 274 0.89 -5.21 -1.72
C LEU A 274 1.92 -5.67 -2.76
N ILE A 275 2.79 -4.76 -3.24
CA ILE A 275 3.91 -5.11 -4.12
C ILE A 275 4.85 -6.08 -3.40
N GLY A 276 5.24 -5.78 -2.15
CA GLY A 276 6.08 -6.66 -1.35
C GLY A 276 5.46 -8.03 -1.10
N MET A 277 4.15 -8.07 -0.80
CA MET A 277 3.41 -9.33 -0.66
C MET A 277 3.43 -10.14 -1.95
N ARG A 278 3.18 -9.51 -3.10
CA ARG A 278 3.20 -10.17 -4.40
C ARG A 278 4.55 -10.79 -4.69
N ASP A 279 5.63 -10.03 -4.55
CA ASP A 279 6.98 -10.49 -4.84
C ASP A 279 7.37 -11.67 -3.95
N ARG A 280 7.04 -11.60 -2.66
CA ARG A 280 7.30 -12.67 -1.71
C ARG A 280 6.46 -13.93 -1.98
N MET A 281 5.20 -13.77 -2.39
CA MET A 281 4.35 -14.91 -2.78
C MET A 281 4.86 -15.61 -4.04
N LEU A 282 5.41 -14.87 -5.00
CA LEU A 282 6.01 -15.45 -6.20
C LEU A 282 7.28 -16.27 -5.87
N ALA A 283 8.03 -15.85 -4.86
CA ALA A 283 9.17 -16.61 -4.35
C ALA A 283 8.77 -17.88 -3.56
N GLN A 284 7.48 -18.14 -3.36
CA GLN A 284 6.91 -19.29 -2.61
C GLN A 284 7.38 -19.39 -1.14
N ASP A 285 7.69 -18.27 -0.52
CA ASP A 285 8.26 -18.21 0.83
C ASP A 285 7.24 -18.34 1.98
N PHE A 286 5.93 -18.37 1.71
CA PHE A 286 4.89 -18.48 2.75
C PHE A 286 4.30 -19.87 2.85
N LYS A 287 4.24 -20.39 4.07
CA LYS A 287 3.56 -21.64 4.38
C LYS A 287 2.12 -21.40 4.77
N SER A 288 1.24 -22.36 4.46
CA SER A 288 -0.15 -22.33 4.94
C SER A 288 -0.18 -22.23 6.48
N GLY A 289 -1.06 -21.37 6.99
CA GLY A 289 -1.22 -21.07 8.41
C GLY A 289 -0.33 -19.93 8.92
N GLU A 290 0.70 -19.49 8.19
CA GLU A 290 1.56 -18.39 8.61
C GLU A 290 0.79 -17.05 8.58
N TYR A 291 1.04 -16.23 9.60
CA TYR A 291 0.55 -14.87 9.69
C TYR A 291 1.56 -13.88 9.13
N VAL A 292 1.06 -12.94 8.33
CA VAL A 292 1.82 -11.81 7.85
C VAL A 292 1.06 -10.52 8.19
N ILE A 293 1.77 -9.42 8.34
CA ILE A 293 1.15 -8.14 8.65
C ILE A 293 1.58 -7.08 7.64
N SER A 294 0.58 -6.35 7.13
CA SER A 294 0.77 -5.11 6.38
C SER A 294 0.74 -3.95 7.36
N VAL A 295 1.82 -3.19 7.46
CA VAL A 295 1.93 -2.04 8.36
C VAL A 295 2.28 -0.82 7.54
N ALA A 296 1.48 0.22 7.63
CA ALA A 296 1.72 1.46 6.89
C ALA A 296 1.64 2.67 7.81
N TRP A 297 2.48 3.65 7.52
CA TRP A 297 2.55 4.89 8.27
C TRP A 297 2.76 6.09 7.34
N ALA A 298 2.09 7.17 7.70
CA ALA A 298 2.29 8.51 7.20
C ALA A 298 2.22 9.48 8.38
N PRO A 299 2.61 10.74 8.25
CA PRO A 299 2.80 11.65 9.39
C PRO A 299 1.67 11.71 10.41
N ASN A 300 0.43 11.62 9.96
CA ASN A 300 -0.76 11.77 10.79
C ASN A 300 -1.64 10.51 10.83
N VAL A 301 -1.22 9.42 10.20
CA VAL A 301 -2.01 8.19 10.12
C VAL A 301 -1.13 6.96 10.17
N ALA A 302 -1.58 5.96 10.92
CA ALA A 302 -0.99 4.62 10.96
C ALA A 302 -2.07 3.58 10.71
N SER A 303 -1.74 2.51 10.02
CA SER A 303 -2.66 1.40 9.79
C SER A 303 -1.95 0.05 9.79
N ALA A 304 -2.69 -0.99 10.13
CA ALA A 304 -2.23 -2.36 10.05
C ALA A 304 -3.36 -3.26 9.51
N CYS A 305 -2.98 -4.26 8.73
CA CYS A 305 -3.86 -5.31 8.27
C CYS A 305 -3.17 -6.66 8.52
N LEU A 306 -3.81 -7.51 9.33
CA LEU A 306 -3.33 -8.86 9.64
C LEU A 306 -3.90 -9.85 8.65
N LEU A 307 -3.03 -10.61 7.99
CA LEU A 307 -3.41 -11.62 7.03
C LEU A 307 -2.85 -12.99 7.44
N ARG A 308 -3.53 -14.05 7.01
CA ARG A 308 -3.09 -15.43 7.21
C ARG A 308 -3.02 -16.14 5.87
N ARG A 309 -1.91 -16.82 5.60
CA ARG A 309 -1.75 -17.69 4.42
C ARG A 309 -2.69 -18.89 4.49
N VAL A 310 -3.43 -19.15 3.43
CA VAL A 310 -4.38 -20.28 3.33
C VAL A 310 -3.78 -21.40 2.48
#